data_4463a22eb551e41747b6fc35ff1f1961
#
_entry.id   4463a22eb551e41747b6fc35ff1f1961
#
_cell.length_a   1.000
_cell.length_b   1.000
_cell.length_c   1.000
_cell.angle_alpha   90.00
_cell.angle_beta   90.00
_cell.angle_gamma   90.00
#
_symmetry.space_group_name_H-M   'P 1'
#
loop_
_entity.id
_entity.type
_entity.pdbx_description
1 polymer ?
#
loop_
_entity_poly.entity_id
_entity_poly.type
_entity_poly.pdbx_seq_one_letter_code
_entity_poly.pdbx_strand_id
1 'polypeptide(L)'
;MTSLAIRQAGTAADLAHVRTLFEEYAAWLAVDLCFQGFDEELATLPGAYAPPRGRLYLAGPGEAPFGCIALRPLDDAAVGEVKRLYVRPAARGQRLGEALVRKLMDDARAIGYRELKLDTLEWMSDARKLYERLGFAPCPPYYHNPLPGAVYMSTAL
;
A
#
# COMPACT_ATOMS: atom_id res chain seq x y z
N MET A 1 10.63 -3.34 -23.79
CA MET A 1 9.98 -2.58 -22.73
C MET A 1 8.98 -3.45 -22.00
N THR A 2 9.28 -3.77 -20.76
CA THR A 2 8.42 -4.65 -19.98
C THR A 2 7.19 -3.86 -19.56
N SER A 3 6.01 -4.34 -19.95
CA SER A 3 4.76 -3.76 -19.48
C SER A 3 4.62 -4.07 -17.98
N LEU A 4 4.58 -3.04 -17.16
CA LEU A 4 4.34 -3.16 -15.72
C LEU A 4 2.82 -3.20 -15.48
N ALA A 5 2.20 -4.31 -15.88
CA ALA A 5 0.78 -4.49 -15.70
C ALA A 5 0.41 -4.52 -14.21
N ILE A 6 -0.55 -3.68 -13.85
CA ILE A 6 -1.10 -3.64 -12.49
C ILE A 6 -2.49 -4.26 -12.54
N ARG A 7 -2.76 -5.21 -11.62
CA ARG A 7 -4.05 -5.88 -11.57
C ARG A 7 -4.55 -6.02 -10.13
N GLN A 8 -5.86 -6.11 -9.99
CA GLN A 8 -6.49 -6.45 -8.71
C GLN A 8 -6.19 -7.91 -8.39
N ALA A 9 -5.66 -8.19 -7.21
CA ALA A 9 -5.46 -9.54 -6.72
C ALA A 9 -6.81 -10.15 -6.35
N GLY A 10 -7.19 -11.25 -7.00
CA GLY A 10 -8.49 -11.86 -6.79
C GLY A 10 -8.50 -13.38 -6.72
N THR A 11 -7.47 -14.04 -7.24
CA THR A 11 -7.39 -15.50 -7.20
C THR A 11 -6.61 -15.99 -5.98
N ALA A 12 -6.75 -17.27 -5.65
CA ALA A 12 -5.96 -17.87 -4.57
C ALA A 12 -4.44 -17.74 -4.82
N ALA A 13 -4.02 -17.87 -6.08
CA ALA A 13 -2.62 -17.70 -6.46
C ALA A 13 -2.17 -16.25 -6.25
N ASP A 14 -2.99 -15.27 -6.63
CA ASP A 14 -2.70 -13.86 -6.38
C ASP A 14 -2.54 -13.57 -4.89
N LEU A 15 -3.44 -14.09 -4.07
CA LEU A 15 -3.39 -13.86 -2.62
C LEU A 15 -2.15 -14.51 -1.99
N ALA A 16 -1.69 -15.64 -2.53
CA ALA A 16 -0.43 -16.25 -2.10
C ALA A 16 0.76 -15.34 -2.43
N HIS A 17 0.77 -14.71 -3.61
CA HIS A 17 1.80 -13.72 -3.98
C HIS A 17 1.74 -12.49 -3.09
N VAL A 18 0.56 -11.98 -2.79
CA VAL A 18 0.38 -10.85 -1.88
C VAL A 18 0.97 -11.17 -0.51
N ARG A 19 0.65 -12.35 0.02
CA ARG A 19 1.16 -12.78 1.33
C ARG A 19 2.69 -12.79 1.33
N THR A 20 3.30 -13.34 0.30
CA THR A 20 4.76 -13.37 0.15
C THR A 20 5.35 -11.97 0.11
N LEU A 21 4.76 -11.06 -0.68
CA LEU A 21 5.23 -9.68 -0.78
C LEU A 21 5.07 -8.92 0.54
N PHE A 22 3.98 -9.14 1.25
CA PHE A 22 3.76 -8.52 2.56
C PHE A 22 4.79 -9.00 3.58
N GLU A 23 5.13 -10.29 3.57
CA GLU A 23 6.17 -10.84 4.42
C GLU A 23 7.54 -10.28 4.07
N GLU A 24 7.85 -10.14 2.78
CA GLU A 24 9.09 -9.50 2.33
C GLU A 24 9.16 -8.04 2.78
N TYR A 25 8.05 -7.33 2.70
CA TYR A 25 7.94 -5.95 3.16
C TYR A 25 8.24 -5.84 4.66
N ALA A 26 7.62 -6.68 5.46
CA ALA A 26 7.84 -6.69 6.91
C ALA A 26 9.30 -7.00 7.26
N ALA A 27 9.91 -7.97 6.57
CA ALA A 27 11.31 -8.31 6.76
C ALA A 27 12.24 -7.15 6.35
N TRP A 28 11.93 -6.48 5.25
CA TRP A 28 12.71 -5.33 4.78
C TRP A 28 12.63 -4.15 5.76
N LEU A 29 11.46 -3.90 6.34
CA LEU A 29 11.29 -2.89 7.38
C LEU A 29 12.08 -3.23 8.65
N ALA A 30 12.35 -4.51 8.89
CA ALA A 30 13.01 -5.02 10.09
C ALA A 30 12.29 -4.60 11.38
N VAL A 31 10.96 -4.51 11.35
CA VAL A 31 10.12 -4.14 12.48
C VAL A 31 8.98 -5.14 12.63
N ASP A 32 8.47 -5.24 13.86
CA ASP A 32 7.30 -6.06 14.15
C ASP A 32 6.04 -5.26 13.86
N LEU A 33 5.21 -5.75 12.94
CA LEU A 33 3.94 -5.13 12.57
C LEU A 33 2.75 -5.66 13.36
N CYS A 34 2.97 -6.41 14.44
CA CYS A 34 1.89 -6.97 15.26
C CYS A 34 0.93 -5.91 15.79
N PHE A 35 1.41 -4.68 16.05
CA PHE A 35 0.54 -3.60 16.48
C PHE A 35 -0.51 -3.21 15.42
N GLN A 36 -0.33 -3.63 14.17
CA GLN A 36 -1.29 -3.45 13.09
C GLN A 36 -2.14 -4.69 12.82
N GLY A 37 -1.99 -5.76 13.64
CA GLY A 37 -2.68 -7.02 13.40
C GLY A 37 -2.18 -7.76 12.17
N PHE A 38 -0.90 -7.70 11.90
CA PHE A 38 -0.30 -8.21 10.66
C PHE A 38 -0.52 -9.71 10.44
N ASP A 39 -0.37 -10.51 11.48
CA ASP A 39 -0.56 -11.96 11.34
C ASP A 39 -1.99 -12.33 10.96
N GLU A 40 -2.98 -11.65 11.54
CA GLU A 40 -4.37 -11.83 11.18
C GLU A 40 -4.65 -11.32 9.77
N GLU A 41 -4.05 -10.20 9.40
CA GLU A 41 -4.16 -9.65 8.04
C GLU A 41 -3.70 -10.68 7.01
N LEU A 42 -2.55 -11.31 7.22
CA LEU A 42 -2.03 -12.34 6.31
C LEU A 42 -2.95 -13.55 6.25
N ALA A 43 -3.51 -13.95 7.40
CA ALA A 43 -4.38 -15.12 7.49
C ALA A 43 -5.75 -14.91 6.82
N THR A 44 -6.22 -13.67 6.74
CA THR A 44 -7.58 -13.34 6.29
C THR A 44 -7.64 -12.58 4.96
N LEU A 45 -6.52 -12.48 4.24
CA LEU A 45 -6.51 -11.79 2.95
C LEU A 45 -7.63 -12.29 2.03
N PRO A 46 -8.32 -11.39 1.29
CA PRO A 46 -8.08 -9.95 1.16
C PRO A 46 -8.63 -9.09 2.31
N GLY A 47 -9.48 -9.61 3.19
CA GLY A 47 -10.00 -8.90 4.35
C GLY A 47 -10.53 -7.50 4.03
N ALA A 48 -10.04 -6.49 4.72
CA ALA A 48 -10.45 -5.10 4.52
C ALA A 48 -10.03 -4.52 3.17
N TYR A 49 -9.13 -5.20 2.45
CA TYR A 49 -8.69 -4.78 1.12
C TYR A 49 -9.61 -5.29 0.00
N ALA A 50 -10.66 -6.01 0.35
CA ALA A 50 -11.60 -6.54 -0.63
C ALA A 50 -12.48 -5.44 -1.24
N PRO A 51 -12.83 -5.54 -2.56
CA PRO A 51 -13.85 -4.69 -3.13
C PRO A 51 -15.19 -4.85 -2.39
N PRO A 52 -16.09 -3.87 -2.44
CA PRO A 52 -16.06 -2.68 -3.29
C PRO A 52 -15.26 -1.50 -2.74
N ARG A 53 -14.96 -1.47 -1.44
CA ARG A 53 -14.30 -0.32 -0.82
C ARG A 53 -12.79 -0.46 -0.78
N GLY A 54 -12.28 -1.69 -0.69
CA GLY A 54 -10.85 -1.98 -0.67
C GLY A 54 -10.29 -2.26 -2.04
N ARG A 55 -8.97 -2.23 -2.13
CA ARG A 55 -8.22 -2.66 -3.31
C ARG A 55 -6.93 -3.33 -2.87
N LEU A 56 -6.49 -4.29 -3.66
CA LEU A 56 -5.27 -5.03 -3.42
C LEU A 56 -4.62 -5.30 -4.77
N TYR A 57 -3.55 -4.59 -5.07
CA TYR A 57 -2.94 -4.64 -6.39
C TYR A 57 -1.64 -5.41 -6.37
N LEU A 58 -1.41 -6.14 -7.47
CA LEU A 58 -0.12 -6.72 -7.83
C LEU A 58 0.37 -6.07 -9.12
N ALA A 59 1.67 -5.88 -9.24
CA ALA A 59 2.29 -5.33 -10.43
C ALA A 59 3.40 -6.25 -10.92
N GLY A 60 3.50 -6.41 -12.23
CA GLY A 60 4.50 -7.24 -12.88
C GLY A 60 3.95 -8.57 -13.39
N PRO A 61 4.83 -9.52 -13.79
CA PRO A 61 4.40 -10.80 -14.34
C PRO A 61 3.51 -11.59 -13.37
N GLY A 62 2.53 -12.31 -13.92
CA GLY A 62 1.56 -13.05 -13.13
C GLY A 62 2.17 -14.10 -12.20
N GLU A 63 3.26 -14.72 -12.62
CA GLU A 63 3.93 -15.79 -11.87
C GLU A 63 4.97 -15.27 -10.87
N ALA A 64 5.47 -14.04 -11.09
CA ALA A 64 6.49 -13.44 -10.24
C ALA A 64 6.26 -11.93 -10.18
N PRO A 65 5.23 -11.47 -9.45
CA PRO A 65 4.95 -10.04 -9.34
C PRO A 65 6.10 -9.29 -8.67
N PHE A 66 6.31 -8.06 -9.11
CA PHE A 66 7.41 -7.21 -8.63
C PHE A 66 7.02 -6.33 -7.46
N GLY A 67 5.75 -6.09 -7.25
CA GLY A 67 5.31 -5.18 -6.20
C GLY A 67 3.83 -5.28 -5.89
N CYS A 68 3.43 -4.60 -4.83
CA CYS A 68 2.05 -4.57 -4.34
C CYS A 68 1.73 -3.24 -3.68
N ILE A 69 0.44 -2.98 -3.51
CA ILE A 69 -0.10 -1.90 -2.71
C ILE A 69 -1.54 -2.26 -2.30
N ALA A 70 -1.99 -1.72 -1.19
CA ALA A 70 -3.34 -2.00 -0.68
C ALA A 70 -4.06 -0.72 -0.27
N LEU A 71 -5.39 -0.73 -0.39
CA LEU A 71 -6.29 0.34 0.03
C LEU A 71 -7.39 -0.26 0.90
N ARG A 72 -7.66 0.36 2.04
CA ARG A 72 -8.79 0.00 2.89
C ARG A 72 -9.53 1.24 3.37
N PRO A 73 -10.82 1.13 3.73
CA PRO A 73 -11.52 2.25 4.36
C PRO A 73 -11.04 2.44 5.79
N LEU A 74 -11.05 3.69 6.25
CA LEU A 74 -10.93 4.03 7.66
C LEU A 74 -12.33 4.15 8.28
N ASP A 75 -12.40 4.52 9.58
CA ASP A 75 -13.69 4.66 10.27
C ASP A 75 -14.59 5.70 9.59
N ASP A 76 -14.01 6.81 9.11
CA ASP A 76 -14.72 7.71 8.21
C ASP A 76 -14.73 7.09 6.81
N ALA A 77 -15.91 6.75 6.31
CA ALA A 77 -16.07 6.09 5.02
C ALA A 77 -15.61 6.93 3.83
N ALA A 78 -15.43 8.24 4.00
CA ALA A 78 -14.90 9.11 2.95
C ALA A 78 -13.36 9.09 2.89
N VAL A 79 -12.71 8.44 3.86
CA VAL A 79 -11.25 8.41 3.98
C VAL A 79 -10.75 6.99 3.78
N GLY A 80 -9.81 6.82 2.85
CA GLY A 80 -9.12 5.57 2.63
C GLY A 80 -7.70 5.60 3.18
N GLU A 81 -7.16 4.43 3.50
CA GLU A 81 -5.77 4.30 3.93
C GLU A 81 -4.96 3.53 2.90
N VAL A 82 -3.83 4.13 2.51
CA VAL A 82 -2.83 3.48 1.65
C VAL A 82 -1.91 2.65 2.53
N LYS A 83 -1.75 1.36 2.20
CA LYS A 83 -0.94 0.44 2.98
C LYS A 83 -0.10 -0.46 2.10
N ARG A 84 1.02 -0.93 2.64
CA ARG A 84 1.79 -2.04 2.07
C ARG A 84 2.35 -1.76 0.68
N LEU A 85 2.74 -0.52 0.41
CA LEU A 85 3.49 -0.24 -0.81
C LEU A 85 4.87 -0.88 -0.72
N TYR A 86 5.11 -1.85 -1.59
CA TYR A 86 6.39 -2.54 -1.64
C TYR A 86 6.74 -2.92 -3.07
N VAL A 87 7.98 -2.66 -3.44
CA VAL A 87 8.55 -3.05 -4.72
C VAL A 87 9.82 -3.83 -4.45
N ARG A 88 9.92 -5.03 -5.00
CA ARG A 88 11.10 -5.86 -4.85
C ARG A 88 12.36 -5.13 -5.33
N PRO A 89 13.51 -5.29 -4.66
CA PRO A 89 14.73 -4.55 -5.02
C PRO A 89 15.10 -4.66 -6.50
N ALA A 90 14.93 -5.83 -7.10
CA ALA A 90 15.27 -6.06 -8.51
C ALA A 90 14.41 -5.24 -9.49
N ALA A 91 13.25 -4.77 -9.06
CA ALA A 91 12.33 -3.99 -9.89
C ALA A 91 12.34 -2.49 -9.58
N ARG A 92 13.16 -2.05 -8.62
CA ARG A 92 13.26 -0.64 -8.27
C ARG A 92 13.95 0.16 -9.39
N GLY A 93 13.65 1.47 -9.43
CA GLY A 93 14.20 2.34 -10.46
C GLY A 93 13.38 2.40 -11.75
N GLN A 94 12.24 1.67 -11.81
CA GLN A 94 11.35 1.63 -12.97
C GLN A 94 10.05 2.42 -12.74
N ARG A 95 10.00 3.23 -11.68
CA ARG A 95 8.82 4.01 -11.28
C ARG A 95 7.58 3.15 -11.01
N LEU A 96 7.77 1.91 -10.62
CA LEU A 96 6.67 1.00 -10.33
C LEU A 96 5.88 1.43 -9.10
N GLY A 97 6.56 1.91 -8.06
CA GLY A 97 5.91 2.46 -6.87
C GLY A 97 4.98 3.61 -7.20
N GLU A 98 5.44 4.54 -8.04
CA GLU A 98 4.60 5.65 -8.49
C GLU A 98 3.38 5.16 -9.27
N ALA A 99 3.56 4.20 -10.17
CA ALA A 99 2.47 3.63 -10.94
C ALA A 99 1.42 2.97 -10.03
N LEU A 100 1.86 2.24 -9.01
CA LEU A 100 0.98 1.63 -8.03
C LEU A 100 0.17 2.67 -7.25
N VAL A 101 0.81 3.71 -6.75
CA VAL A 101 0.12 4.77 -6.01
C VAL A 101 -0.87 5.52 -6.90
N ARG A 102 -0.48 5.86 -8.14
CA ARG A 102 -1.38 6.54 -9.09
C ARG A 102 -2.61 5.70 -9.41
N LYS A 103 -2.43 4.40 -9.64
CA LYS A 103 -3.55 3.49 -9.89
C LYS A 103 -4.51 3.46 -8.70
N LEU A 104 -3.96 3.35 -7.50
CA LEU A 104 -4.76 3.34 -6.28
C LEU A 104 -5.52 4.66 -6.12
N MET A 105 -4.88 5.81 -6.37
CA MET A 105 -5.52 7.12 -6.26
C MET A 105 -6.66 7.27 -7.26
N ASP A 106 -6.47 6.84 -8.51
CA ASP A 106 -7.51 6.90 -9.54
C ASP A 106 -8.72 6.05 -9.14
N ASP A 107 -8.48 4.83 -8.67
CA ASP A 107 -9.56 3.94 -8.24
C ASP A 107 -10.24 4.45 -6.97
N ALA A 108 -9.48 5.03 -6.05
CA ALA A 108 -10.04 5.63 -4.84
C ALA A 108 -11.03 6.76 -5.18
N ARG A 109 -10.69 7.61 -6.15
CA ARG A 109 -11.61 8.65 -6.63
C ARG A 109 -12.88 8.04 -7.20
N ALA A 110 -12.72 7.00 -8.02
CA ALA A 110 -13.87 6.33 -8.66
C ALA A 110 -14.77 5.63 -7.63
N ILE A 111 -14.21 5.09 -6.55
CA ILE A 111 -14.95 4.49 -5.46
C ILE A 111 -15.76 5.53 -4.69
N GLY A 112 -15.25 6.76 -4.59
CA GLY A 112 -15.91 7.85 -3.89
C GLY A 112 -15.17 8.34 -2.64
N TYR A 113 -13.94 7.90 -2.42
CA TYR A 113 -13.11 8.46 -1.35
C TYR A 113 -12.80 9.93 -1.64
N ARG A 114 -12.77 10.74 -0.59
CA ARG A 114 -12.44 12.18 -0.69
C ARG A 114 -11.05 12.49 -0.18
N GLU A 115 -10.46 11.57 0.58
CA GLU A 115 -9.16 11.76 1.19
C GLU A 115 -8.47 10.41 1.32
N LEU A 116 -7.14 10.41 1.18
CA LEU A 116 -6.30 9.27 1.50
C LEU A 116 -5.32 9.65 2.59
N LYS A 117 -5.11 8.73 3.52
CA LYS A 117 -4.11 8.85 4.57
C LYS A 117 -3.15 7.68 4.52
N LEU A 118 -1.96 7.88 5.05
CA LEU A 118 -0.98 6.82 5.21
C LEU A 118 -0.06 7.14 6.38
N ASP A 119 0.63 6.11 6.86
CA ASP A 119 1.77 6.28 7.74
C ASP A 119 3.01 5.66 7.11
N THR A 120 4.15 6.25 7.37
CA THR A 120 5.44 5.80 6.89
C THR A 120 6.49 6.08 7.97
N LEU A 121 7.76 5.85 7.66
CA LEU A 121 8.86 6.09 8.60
C LEU A 121 9.81 7.14 8.05
N GLU A 122 10.41 7.93 8.93
CA GLU A 122 11.31 9.03 8.54
C GLU A 122 12.43 8.58 7.60
N TRP A 123 13.01 7.39 7.85
CA TRP A 123 14.11 6.88 7.06
C TRP A 123 13.70 6.40 5.67
N MET A 124 12.41 6.23 5.41
CA MET A 124 11.89 5.81 4.10
C MET A 124 11.79 7.01 3.16
N SER A 125 12.93 7.62 2.88
CA SER A 125 12.99 8.89 2.16
C SER A 125 12.46 8.79 0.73
N ASP A 126 12.71 7.70 0.03
CA ASP A 126 12.23 7.51 -1.35
C ASP A 126 10.71 7.42 -1.40
N ALA A 127 10.10 6.68 -0.48
CA ALA A 127 8.65 6.59 -0.37
C ALA A 127 8.04 7.95 -0.02
N ARG A 128 8.62 8.65 0.94
CA ARG A 128 8.13 9.99 1.35
C ARG A 128 8.19 10.98 0.19
N LYS A 129 9.28 11.01 -0.56
CA LYS A 129 9.41 11.87 -1.74
C LYS A 129 8.38 11.52 -2.81
N LEU A 130 8.12 10.23 -3.01
CA LEU A 130 7.10 9.77 -3.94
C LEU A 130 5.72 10.29 -3.52
N TYR A 131 5.35 10.14 -2.25
CA TYR A 131 4.08 10.63 -1.76
C TYR A 131 3.95 12.15 -1.91
N GLU A 132 5.01 12.89 -1.57
CA GLU A 132 5.03 14.35 -1.73
C GLU A 132 4.81 14.77 -3.18
N ARG A 133 5.45 14.11 -4.14
CA ARG A 133 5.25 14.38 -5.57
C ARG A 133 3.81 14.16 -6.01
N LEU A 134 3.11 13.24 -5.37
CA LEU A 134 1.71 12.92 -5.70
C LEU A 134 0.69 13.73 -4.91
N GLY A 135 1.15 14.69 -4.11
CA GLY A 135 0.28 15.62 -3.42
C GLY A 135 0.05 15.34 -1.95
N PHE A 136 0.65 14.29 -1.40
CA PHE A 136 0.54 14.01 0.04
C PHE A 136 1.37 15.02 0.84
N ALA A 137 0.81 15.48 1.95
CA ALA A 137 1.47 16.39 2.88
C ALA A 137 1.37 15.84 4.30
N PRO A 138 2.29 16.23 5.20
CA PRO A 138 2.21 15.81 6.59
C PRO A 138 0.85 16.13 7.21
N CYS A 139 0.34 15.21 8.02
CA CYS A 139 -0.92 15.39 8.75
C CYS A 139 -0.78 14.88 10.18
N PRO A 140 -1.71 15.24 11.08
CA PRO A 140 -1.71 14.70 12.44
C PRO A 140 -1.90 13.19 12.46
N PRO A 141 -1.36 12.49 13.47
CA PRO A 141 -1.62 11.07 13.65
C PRO A 141 -3.13 10.77 13.70
N TYR A 142 -3.54 9.74 12.95
CA TYR A 142 -4.93 9.27 12.99
C TYR A 142 -5.06 7.93 13.74
N TYR A 143 -3.95 7.38 14.16
CA TYR A 143 -3.86 6.26 15.10
C TYR A 143 -2.46 6.27 15.72
N HIS A 144 -2.27 5.50 16.79
CA HIS A 144 -0.97 5.41 17.44
C HIS A 144 -0.08 4.37 16.77
N ASN A 145 0.99 4.82 16.11
CA ASN A 145 2.04 3.95 15.61
C ASN A 145 3.22 4.03 16.59
N PRO A 146 3.56 2.93 17.31
CA PRO A 146 4.61 2.96 18.33
C PRO A 146 6.03 2.97 17.77
N LEU A 147 6.19 2.84 16.45
CA LEU A 147 7.53 2.79 15.85
C LEU A 147 8.20 4.16 15.92
N PRO A 148 9.51 4.21 16.29
CA PRO A 148 10.25 5.47 16.25
C PRO A 148 10.27 6.04 14.83
N GLY A 149 10.07 7.35 14.71
CA GLY A 149 10.11 8.02 13.42
C GLY A 149 8.86 7.85 12.56
N ALA A 150 7.73 7.46 13.14
CA ALA A 150 6.48 7.38 12.39
C ALA A 150 6.06 8.76 11.87
N VAL A 151 5.69 8.82 10.60
CA VAL A 151 5.24 10.03 9.89
C VAL A 151 3.89 9.74 9.27
N TYR A 152 2.96 10.68 9.41
CA TYR A 152 1.60 10.56 8.86
C TYR A 152 1.43 11.58 7.74
N MET A 153 0.79 11.15 6.65
CA MET A 153 0.58 12.01 5.49
C MET A 153 -0.84 11.82 4.95
N SER A 154 -1.36 12.85 4.30
CA SER A 154 -2.68 12.81 3.68
C SER A 154 -2.72 13.62 2.41
N THR A 155 -3.69 13.30 1.55
CA THR A 155 -4.01 14.08 0.36
C THR A 155 -5.51 14.09 0.14
N ALA A 156 -6.04 15.23 -0.32
CA ALA A 156 -7.42 15.30 -0.82
C ALA A 156 -7.47 14.69 -2.23
N LEU A 157 -8.59 14.04 -2.54
CA LEU A 157 -8.83 13.44 -3.85
C LEU A 157 -9.75 14.28 -4.72
#